data_65d6a532ad3afc64f47f26bd7899fb28
#
_entry.id   65d6a532ad3afc64f47f26bd7899fb28
#
_cell.length_a   1.000
_cell.length_b   1.000
_cell.length_c   1.000
_cell.angle_alpha   90.00
_cell.angle_beta   90.00
_cell.angle_gamma   90.00
#
_symmetry.space_group_name_H-M   'P 1'
#
loop_
_entity.id
_entity.type
_entity.pdbx_description
1 polymer ?
#
loop_
_entity_poly.entity_id
_entity_poly.type
_entity_poly.pdbx_seq_one_letter_code
_entity_poly.pdbx_strand_id
1 'polypeptide(L)'
;MAEPLLIRNVLPLQNGAFSHEPTDVLVSPDGVLQTVASGSTAPANGTELDLKGAFLSQGWVDLHTHIYHGATDLSLRPEQIGLKTGVTCLVDCGSAGEANFEANWRWATARWTLIAP
;
A
#
# COMPACT_ATOMS: atom_id res chain seq x y z
N MET A 1 -18.56 5.80 -6.91
CA MET A 1 -18.21 4.88 -5.82
C MET A 1 -17.29 3.84 -6.40
N ALA A 2 -16.28 3.40 -5.66
CA ALA A 2 -15.42 2.32 -6.12
C ALA A 2 -16.26 1.02 -6.27
N GLU A 3 -15.88 0.18 -7.23
CA GLU A 3 -16.49 -1.15 -7.37
C GLU A 3 -15.82 -2.14 -6.42
N PRO A 4 -16.53 -3.14 -5.91
CA PRO A 4 -15.90 -4.18 -5.11
C PRO A 4 -14.95 -5.01 -5.99
N LEU A 5 -13.86 -5.50 -5.38
CA LEU A 5 -12.87 -6.34 -6.04
C LEU A 5 -12.76 -7.69 -5.32
N LEU A 6 -12.98 -8.79 -6.03
CA LEU A 6 -12.72 -10.13 -5.54
C LEU A 6 -11.37 -10.62 -6.08
N ILE A 7 -10.43 -10.84 -5.16
CA ILE A 7 -9.09 -11.36 -5.46
C ILE A 7 -9.09 -12.85 -5.14
N ARG A 8 -8.85 -13.68 -6.14
CA ARG A 8 -8.87 -15.13 -6.02
C ARG A 8 -7.50 -15.76 -5.90
N ASN A 9 -7.48 -16.90 -5.26
CA ASN A 9 -6.33 -17.81 -5.21
C ASN A 9 -5.07 -17.11 -4.70
N VAL A 10 -5.16 -16.43 -3.55
CA VAL A 10 -4.02 -15.78 -2.92
C VAL A 10 -3.58 -16.49 -1.65
N LEU A 11 -2.31 -16.34 -1.31
CA LEU A 11 -1.70 -16.81 -0.07
C LEU A 11 -1.47 -15.59 0.84
N PRO A 12 -2.45 -15.21 1.70
CA PRO A 12 -2.33 -14.01 2.50
C PRO A 12 -1.29 -14.13 3.61
N LEU A 13 -0.61 -13.02 3.89
CA LEU A 13 0.24 -12.86 5.05
C LEU A 13 -0.62 -12.58 6.28
N GLN A 14 -0.62 -13.51 7.23
CA GLN A 14 -1.36 -13.40 8.49
C GLN A 14 -0.47 -13.81 9.66
N ASN A 15 -0.47 -13.04 10.73
CA ASN A 15 0.32 -13.33 11.94
C ASN A 15 1.81 -13.62 11.68
N GLY A 16 2.39 -12.90 10.70
CA GLY A 16 3.81 -13.03 10.36
C GLY A 16 4.19 -14.20 9.45
N ALA A 17 3.23 -14.97 8.96
CA ALA A 17 3.47 -16.05 8.00
C ALA A 17 2.47 -16.00 6.84
N PHE A 18 2.90 -16.46 5.66
CA PHE A 18 1.98 -16.67 4.55
C PHE A 18 1.17 -17.95 4.75
N SER A 19 -0.11 -17.89 4.38
CA SER A 19 -0.95 -19.08 4.33
C SER A 19 -0.36 -20.14 3.38
N HIS A 20 -0.54 -21.41 3.71
CA HIS A 20 -0.20 -22.51 2.82
C HIS A 20 -1.35 -22.90 1.88
N GLU A 21 -2.57 -22.52 2.25
CA GLU A 21 -3.77 -22.78 1.45
C GLU A 21 -4.25 -21.51 0.78
N PRO A 22 -4.52 -21.55 -0.53
CA PRO A 22 -5.10 -20.42 -1.24
C PRO A 22 -6.49 -20.07 -0.70
N THR A 23 -6.76 -18.78 -0.62
CA THR A 23 -8.05 -18.24 -0.23
C THR A 23 -8.45 -17.09 -1.15
N ASP A 24 -9.70 -16.66 -1.06
CA ASP A 24 -10.18 -15.49 -1.77
C ASP A 24 -10.27 -14.30 -0.80
N VAL A 25 -10.04 -13.09 -1.31
CA VAL A 25 -10.14 -11.85 -0.54
C VAL A 25 -11.07 -10.90 -1.27
N LEU A 26 -12.09 -10.46 -0.57
CA LEU A 26 -13.01 -9.43 -1.04
C LEU A 26 -12.55 -8.06 -0.54
N VAL A 27 -12.40 -7.11 -1.45
CA VAL A 27 -12.21 -5.69 -1.14
C VAL A 27 -13.53 -4.99 -1.40
N SER A 28 -14.14 -4.47 -0.35
CA SER A 28 -15.40 -3.74 -0.44
C SER A 28 -15.21 -2.33 -1.04
N PRO A 29 -16.26 -1.65 -1.51
CA PRO A 29 -16.18 -0.32 -2.10
C PRO A 29 -15.58 0.77 -1.20
N ASP A 30 -15.63 0.58 0.10
CA ASP A 30 -15.03 1.43 1.13
C ASP A 30 -13.59 1.03 1.50
N GLY A 31 -13.03 0.05 0.78
CA GLY A 31 -11.63 -0.37 0.95
C GLY A 31 -11.37 -1.37 2.07
N VAL A 32 -12.41 -1.96 2.65
CA VAL A 32 -12.26 -2.98 3.69
C VAL A 32 -11.96 -4.33 3.06
N LEU A 33 -10.90 -5.01 3.55
CA LEU A 33 -10.53 -6.35 3.13
C LEU A 33 -11.20 -7.40 4.02
N GLN A 34 -11.76 -8.41 3.40
CA GLN A 34 -12.36 -9.55 4.07
C GLN A 34 -11.88 -10.85 3.41
N THR A 35 -11.38 -11.78 4.21
CA THR A 35 -11.12 -13.13 3.73
C THR A 35 -12.45 -13.83 3.54
N VAL A 36 -12.67 -14.41 2.38
CA VAL A 36 -13.87 -15.17 2.05
C VAL A 36 -13.51 -16.60 1.66
N ALA A 37 -14.47 -17.48 1.71
CA ALA A 37 -14.24 -18.87 1.32
C ALA A 37 -13.80 -18.97 -0.14
N SER A 38 -12.89 -19.88 -0.43
CA SER A 38 -12.49 -20.19 -1.80
C SER A 38 -13.71 -20.58 -2.65
N GLY A 39 -13.81 -20.00 -3.83
CA GLY A 39 -14.95 -20.19 -4.72
C GLY A 39 -16.16 -19.30 -4.41
N SER A 40 -16.04 -18.31 -3.54
CA SER A 40 -17.09 -17.32 -3.29
C SER A 40 -17.52 -16.63 -4.58
N THR A 41 -18.81 -16.30 -4.68
CA THR A 41 -19.35 -15.57 -5.84
C THR A 41 -18.91 -14.11 -5.79
N ALA A 42 -18.43 -13.61 -6.91
CA ALA A 42 -18.12 -12.17 -7.03
C ALA A 42 -19.41 -11.33 -6.87
N PRO A 43 -19.31 -10.15 -6.24
CA PRO A 43 -20.43 -9.22 -6.18
C PRO A 43 -20.91 -8.85 -7.59
N ALA A 44 -22.21 -8.63 -7.76
CA ALA A 44 -22.87 -8.44 -9.05
C ALA A 44 -22.28 -7.32 -9.93
N ASN A 45 -21.67 -6.29 -9.31
CA ASN A 45 -21.01 -5.18 -10.00
C ASN A 45 -19.52 -5.12 -9.63
N GLY A 46 -18.90 -6.25 -9.31
CA GLY A 46 -17.50 -6.31 -8.87
C GLY A 46 -16.57 -6.76 -9.99
N THR A 47 -15.31 -6.37 -9.83
CA THR A 47 -14.20 -6.89 -10.64
C THR A 47 -13.65 -8.15 -9.97
N GLU A 48 -13.22 -9.10 -10.78
CA GLU A 48 -12.56 -10.32 -10.31
C GLU A 48 -11.14 -10.41 -10.86
N LEU A 49 -10.19 -10.77 -9.99
CA LEU A 49 -8.77 -10.93 -10.34
C LEU A 49 -8.25 -12.24 -9.75
N ASP A 50 -7.88 -13.19 -10.61
CA ASP A 50 -7.23 -14.44 -10.19
C ASP A 50 -5.71 -14.29 -10.19
N LEU A 51 -5.09 -14.41 -9.02
CA LEU A 51 -3.65 -14.27 -8.81
C LEU A 51 -2.90 -15.61 -8.76
N LYS A 52 -3.60 -16.74 -8.97
CA LYS A 52 -2.99 -18.08 -9.20
C LYS A 52 -1.98 -18.53 -8.15
N GLY A 53 -2.27 -18.29 -6.89
CA GLY A 53 -1.39 -18.67 -5.78
C GLY A 53 -0.32 -17.63 -5.43
N ALA A 54 -0.45 -16.39 -5.91
CA ALA A 54 0.47 -15.33 -5.51
C ALA A 54 0.34 -14.99 -4.02
N PHE A 55 1.44 -14.54 -3.43
CA PHE A 55 1.44 -14.03 -2.07
C PHE A 55 0.72 -12.66 -2.00
N LEU A 56 -0.12 -12.50 -0.99
CA LEU A 56 -0.81 -11.25 -0.71
C LEU A 56 -0.38 -10.72 0.65
N SER A 57 0.19 -9.53 0.70
CA SER A 57 0.51 -8.83 1.93
C SER A 57 -0.24 -7.52 2.03
N GLN A 58 -0.27 -6.96 3.23
CA GLN A 58 -0.57 -5.54 3.43
C GLN A 58 0.49 -4.70 2.71
N GLY A 59 0.19 -3.44 2.42
CA GLY A 59 1.18 -2.50 1.95
C GLY A 59 2.32 -2.36 2.96
N TRP A 60 3.55 -2.35 2.46
CA TRP A 60 4.74 -2.26 3.30
C TRP A 60 4.95 -0.84 3.84
N VAL A 61 5.60 -0.75 4.98
CA VAL A 61 6.05 0.50 5.58
C VAL A 61 7.56 0.56 5.44
N ASP A 62 8.07 1.57 4.74
CA ASP A 62 9.50 1.85 4.70
C ASP A 62 9.81 2.93 5.75
N LEU A 63 10.54 2.53 6.77
CA LEU A 63 10.83 3.35 7.93
C LEU A 63 12.03 4.27 7.75
N HIS A 64 12.75 4.20 6.62
CA HIS A 64 13.93 5.01 6.39
C HIS A 64 14.08 5.39 4.93
N THR A 65 13.49 6.52 4.57
CA THR A 65 13.56 7.06 3.21
C THR A 65 14.00 8.51 3.21
N HIS A 66 14.33 9.00 2.02
CA HIS A 66 14.58 10.40 1.77
C HIS A 66 13.74 10.84 0.57
N ILE A 67 12.62 11.51 0.82
CA ILE A 67 11.58 11.77 -0.17
C ILE A 67 11.31 13.25 -0.47
N TYR A 68 12.04 14.17 0.14
CA TYR A 68 11.91 15.59 -0.18
C TYR A 68 12.67 15.91 -1.48
N HIS A 69 12.13 15.43 -2.59
CA HIS A 69 12.75 15.54 -3.90
C HIS A 69 13.05 16.98 -4.30
N GLY A 70 14.30 17.21 -4.69
CA GLY A 70 14.80 18.51 -5.11
C GLY A 70 15.30 19.42 -3.97
N ALA A 71 15.13 19.03 -2.72
CA ALA A 71 15.67 19.77 -1.59
C ALA A 71 17.04 19.25 -1.12
N THR A 72 17.32 17.98 -1.39
CA THR A 72 18.61 17.35 -1.07
C THR A 72 19.03 16.41 -2.21
N ASP A 73 20.33 16.22 -2.37
CA ASP A 73 20.91 15.35 -3.41
C ASP A 73 20.60 13.85 -3.16
N LEU A 74 20.23 13.51 -1.94
CA LEU A 74 19.92 12.13 -1.54
C LEU A 74 18.45 11.74 -1.76
N SER A 75 17.61 12.71 -2.11
CA SER A 75 16.15 12.47 -2.14
C SER A 75 15.69 11.86 -3.44
N LEU A 76 14.75 10.92 -3.30
CA LEU A 76 14.03 10.29 -4.39
C LEU A 76 12.58 10.81 -4.46
N ARG A 77 11.94 10.61 -5.59
CA ARG A 77 10.49 10.86 -5.70
C ARG A 77 9.72 9.72 -5.03
N PRO A 78 8.76 10.02 -4.16
CA PRO A 78 7.93 8.98 -3.50
C PRO A 78 7.27 8.02 -4.49
N GLU A 79 6.91 8.50 -5.69
CA GLU A 79 6.31 7.70 -6.74
C GLU A 79 7.23 6.58 -7.26
N GLN A 80 8.54 6.72 -7.08
CA GLN A 80 9.53 5.74 -7.54
C GLN A 80 9.71 4.60 -6.55
N ILE A 81 9.54 4.88 -5.26
CA ILE A 81 9.82 3.94 -4.15
C ILE A 81 8.58 3.59 -3.31
N GLY A 82 7.42 4.13 -3.66
CA GLY A 82 6.16 3.90 -2.97
C GLY A 82 5.32 2.78 -3.60
N LEU A 83 4.12 3.11 -4.05
CA LEU A 83 3.12 2.13 -4.51
C LEU A 83 3.63 1.16 -5.59
N LYS A 84 4.53 1.58 -6.46
CA LYS A 84 5.10 0.70 -7.50
C LYS A 84 5.93 -0.45 -6.94
N THR A 85 6.43 -0.31 -5.73
CA THR A 85 7.21 -1.33 -5.01
C THR A 85 6.43 -2.00 -3.90
N GLY A 86 5.13 -1.72 -3.79
CA GLY A 86 4.26 -2.25 -2.73
C GLY A 86 4.37 -1.51 -1.40
N VAL A 87 5.11 -0.40 -1.36
CA VAL A 87 5.22 0.43 -0.15
C VAL A 87 4.09 1.46 -0.12
N THR A 88 3.30 1.46 0.93
CA THR A 88 2.14 2.34 1.12
C THR A 88 2.36 3.42 2.16
N CYS A 89 3.41 3.31 2.95
CA CYS A 89 3.82 4.29 3.94
C CYS A 89 5.32 4.51 3.87
N LEU A 90 5.74 5.77 3.77
CA LEU A 90 7.14 6.17 3.70
C LEU A 90 7.43 7.10 4.88
N VAL A 91 8.50 6.82 5.62
CA VAL A 91 8.99 7.69 6.70
C VAL A 91 10.24 8.41 6.21
N ASP A 92 10.16 9.75 6.12
CA ASP A 92 11.33 10.58 5.77
C ASP A 92 12.24 10.72 6.97
N CYS A 93 13.48 10.28 6.82
CA CYS A 93 14.49 10.29 7.88
C CYS A 93 15.52 11.40 7.68
N GLY A 94 15.05 12.65 7.63
CA GLY A 94 15.91 13.82 7.68
C GLY A 94 16.23 14.48 6.33
N SER A 95 15.39 14.32 5.31
CA SER A 95 15.49 15.14 4.09
C SER A 95 15.12 16.59 4.36
N ALA A 96 14.30 16.84 5.37
CA ALA A 96 13.97 18.18 5.85
C ALA A 96 14.58 18.43 7.23
N GLY A 97 15.12 19.64 7.43
CA GLY A 97 15.47 20.16 8.73
C GLY A 97 14.44 21.17 9.21
N GLU A 98 14.65 21.74 10.39
CA GLU A 98 13.76 22.74 11.01
C GLU A 98 13.39 23.88 10.05
N ALA A 99 14.35 24.36 9.28
CA ALA A 99 14.18 25.53 8.41
C ALA A 99 13.25 25.26 7.18
N ASN A 100 13.12 24.02 6.74
CA ASN A 100 12.37 23.68 5.52
C ASN A 100 11.32 22.58 5.70
N PHE A 101 11.09 22.13 6.93
CA PHE A 101 10.14 21.07 7.24
C PHE A 101 8.72 21.41 6.78
N GLU A 102 8.26 22.64 6.99
CA GLU A 102 6.91 23.04 6.61
C GLU A 102 6.69 22.95 5.09
N ALA A 103 7.69 23.31 4.30
CA ALA A 103 7.61 23.18 2.84
C ALA A 103 7.57 21.72 2.40
N ASN A 104 8.36 20.85 3.02
CA ASN A 104 8.32 19.41 2.80
C ASN A 104 6.96 18.82 3.16
N TRP A 105 6.43 19.15 4.33
CA TRP A 105 5.13 18.69 4.79
C TRP A 105 4.02 19.07 3.83
N ARG A 106 3.94 20.32 3.40
CA ARG A 106 2.92 20.79 2.44
C ARG A 106 3.04 20.10 1.09
N TRP A 107 4.26 19.89 0.61
CA TRP A 107 4.50 19.20 -0.65
C TRP A 107 4.06 17.75 -0.60
N ALA A 108 4.37 17.08 0.49
CA ALA A 108 4.09 15.67 0.66
C ALA A 108 2.61 15.38 0.96
N THR A 109 1.97 16.13 1.86
CA THR A 109 0.55 15.92 2.22
C THR A 109 -0.41 16.27 1.11
N ALA A 110 -0.01 17.08 0.15
CA ALA A 110 -0.79 17.30 -1.06
C ALA A 110 -0.95 16.04 -1.95
N ARG A 111 -0.13 15.00 -1.71
CA ARG A 111 -0.01 13.81 -2.58
C ARG A 111 -0.02 12.49 -1.82
N TRP A 112 0.33 12.46 -0.54
CA TRP A 112 0.57 11.25 0.25
C TRP A 112 0.12 11.45 1.69
N THR A 113 -0.23 10.34 2.35
CA THR A 113 -0.35 10.37 3.81
C THR A 113 1.04 10.18 4.40
N LEU A 114 1.65 11.25 4.91
CA LEU A 114 2.91 11.20 5.63
C LEU A 114 2.66 11.04 7.12
N ILE A 115 3.40 10.15 7.73
CA ILE A 115 3.57 10.12 9.18
C ILE A 115 4.95 10.74 9.44
N ALA A 116 4.97 11.92 10.03
CA ALA A 116 6.20 12.51 10.56
C ALA A 116 6.46 11.97 11.97
N PRO A 117 7.73 11.81 12.36
CA PRO A 117 8.10 11.43 13.71
C PRO A 117 7.74 12.49 14.74
#